data_284ec2b7649656001ab71283b0bea0a9
#
_entry.id   284ec2b7649656001ab71283b0bea0a9
#
_cell.length_a   1.000
_cell.length_b   1.000
_cell.length_c   1.000
_cell.angle_alpha   90.00
_cell.angle_beta   90.00
_cell.angle_gamma   90.00
#
_symmetry.space_group_name_H-M   'P 1'
#
loop_
_entity.id
_entity.type
_entity.pdbx_description
1 polymer ?
#
loop_
_entity_poly.entity_id
_entity_poly.type
_entity_poly.pdbx_seq_one_letter_code
_entity_poly.pdbx_strand_id
1 'polypeptide(L)'
;MMRPALRPFDRLLLGLMACLWLGTALAADDNPSVASSVEDLKKKVIELNRDLFILEEDLLFPANTQFAVFLSLDTGKFLKLDAVKLKVDGEIVASHLYTERQVKALQRGAMQRLHIGNLKSGEHEITAFVEGIGPEERAYKQAATLTIDKGTGTEALEIRIQDQSSTYQPSLEIVEWE
;
A
#
# COMPACT_ATOMS: atom_id res chain seq x y z
N MET A 1 -81.65 24.58 32.29
CA MET A 1 -80.39 24.15 31.62
C MET A 1 -80.57 22.69 31.18
N MET A 2 -80.99 22.48 29.93
CA MET A 2 -81.28 21.15 29.35
C MET A 2 -80.00 20.58 28.73
N ARG A 3 -79.52 19.41 29.19
CA ARG A 3 -78.45 18.67 28.58
C ARG A 3 -79.03 17.80 27.46
N PRO A 4 -78.53 17.89 26.22
CA PRO A 4 -78.96 17.02 25.18
C PRO A 4 -78.35 15.62 25.39
N ALA A 5 -79.24 14.60 25.48
CA ALA A 5 -78.86 13.18 25.50
C ALA A 5 -78.43 12.76 24.09
N LEU A 6 -77.21 12.37 23.95
CA LEU A 6 -76.69 11.79 22.68
C LEU A 6 -77.45 10.44 22.43
N ARG A 7 -77.93 10.29 21.21
CA ARG A 7 -78.63 9.09 20.73
C ARG A 7 -77.67 7.90 20.67
N PRO A 8 -78.14 6.69 20.94
CA PRO A 8 -77.30 5.48 21.00
C PRO A 8 -76.52 5.19 19.72
N PHE A 9 -76.95 5.71 18.56
CA PHE A 9 -76.27 5.56 17.26
C PHE A 9 -74.94 6.30 17.17
N ASP A 10 -74.79 7.45 17.81
CA ASP A 10 -73.58 8.23 17.83
C ASP A 10 -72.48 7.55 18.65
N ARG A 11 -72.83 6.78 19.66
CA ARG A 11 -71.85 6.04 20.47
C ARG A 11 -71.30 4.83 19.74
N LEU A 12 -72.08 4.23 18.81
CA LEU A 12 -71.63 3.10 18.00
C LEU A 12 -70.66 3.57 16.89
N LEU A 13 -70.89 4.78 16.31
CA LEU A 13 -70.06 5.35 15.30
C LEU A 13 -68.67 5.84 15.87
N LEU A 14 -68.66 6.38 17.09
CA LEU A 14 -67.43 6.79 17.78
C LEU A 14 -66.57 5.58 18.19
N GLY A 15 -67.23 4.45 18.58
CA GLY A 15 -66.52 3.20 18.89
C GLY A 15 -65.86 2.56 17.66
N LEU A 16 -66.50 2.64 16.49
CA LEU A 16 -65.94 2.09 15.25
C LEU A 16 -64.78 2.90 14.71
N MET A 17 -64.75 4.24 14.93
CA MET A 17 -63.66 5.11 14.49
C MET A 17 -62.45 5.01 15.37
N ALA A 18 -62.59 4.64 16.65
CA ALA A 18 -61.46 4.41 17.57
C ALA A 18 -60.73 3.09 17.29
N CYS A 19 -61.38 2.07 16.72
CA CYS A 19 -60.75 0.81 16.36
C CYS A 19 -59.92 0.87 15.07
N LEU A 20 -60.11 1.89 14.20
CA LEU A 20 -59.33 2.03 12.96
C LEU A 20 -57.96 2.68 13.16
N TRP A 21 -57.65 3.20 14.37
CA TRP A 21 -56.36 3.87 14.65
C TRP A 21 -55.34 2.98 15.38
N LEU A 22 -55.64 1.71 15.65
CA LEU A 22 -54.71 0.78 16.32
C LEU A 22 -54.08 -0.26 15.40
N GLY A 23 -54.00 0.00 14.11
CA GLY A 23 -53.61 -1.03 13.14
C GLY A 23 -52.47 -0.70 12.24
N THR A 24 -51.39 0.05 12.66
CA THR A 24 -50.12 0.08 11.91
C THR A 24 -48.95 0.13 12.88
N ALA A 25 -48.76 -0.91 13.67
CA ALA A 25 -47.40 -1.27 14.07
C ALA A 25 -46.74 -1.91 12.84
N LEU A 26 -46.15 -1.09 11.97
CA LEU A 26 -45.14 -1.54 11.03
C LEU A 26 -44.01 -2.08 11.86
N ALA A 27 -43.94 -3.41 11.98
CA ALA A 27 -42.72 -4.07 12.34
C ALA A 27 -41.67 -3.60 11.29
N ALA A 28 -40.78 -2.73 11.70
CA ALA A 28 -39.55 -2.48 10.95
C ALA A 28 -38.82 -3.82 10.95
N ASP A 29 -38.85 -4.50 9.81
CA ASP A 29 -38.07 -5.69 9.55
C ASP A 29 -36.61 -5.21 9.53
N ASP A 30 -35.93 -5.37 10.66
CA ASP A 30 -34.48 -5.04 10.85
C ASP A 30 -33.61 -6.07 10.11
N ASN A 31 -34.11 -6.61 9.02
CA ASN A 31 -33.34 -7.46 8.12
C ASN A 31 -32.48 -6.55 7.24
N PRO A 32 -31.14 -6.56 7.42
CA PRO A 32 -30.28 -5.79 6.54
C PRO A 32 -30.55 -6.21 5.10
N SER A 33 -30.78 -5.25 4.22
CA SER A 33 -31.07 -5.55 2.83
C SER A 33 -29.96 -6.46 2.27
N VAL A 34 -30.30 -7.39 1.39
CA VAL A 34 -29.32 -8.30 0.77
C VAL A 34 -28.14 -7.51 0.22
N ALA A 35 -28.38 -6.31 -0.30
CA ALA A 35 -27.33 -5.40 -0.79
C ALA A 35 -26.36 -4.97 0.32
N SER A 36 -26.85 -4.61 1.52
CA SER A 36 -25.97 -4.25 2.65
C SER A 36 -25.19 -5.45 3.16
N SER A 37 -25.82 -6.64 3.20
CA SER A 37 -25.13 -7.88 3.59
C SER A 37 -24.01 -8.27 2.61
N VAL A 38 -24.22 -8.05 1.32
CA VAL A 38 -23.19 -8.27 0.27
C VAL A 38 -22.05 -7.26 0.41
N GLU A 39 -22.37 -5.99 0.69
CA GLU A 39 -21.35 -4.96 0.92
C GLU A 39 -20.47 -5.27 2.14
N ASP A 40 -21.10 -5.70 3.24
CA ASP A 40 -20.39 -6.09 4.47
C ASP A 40 -19.54 -7.35 4.26
N LEU A 41 -20.04 -8.32 3.51
CA LEU A 41 -19.27 -9.51 3.14
C LEU A 41 -18.08 -9.13 2.28
N LYS A 42 -18.24 -8.24 1.31
CA LYS A 42 -17.15 -7.75 0.46
C LYS A 42 -16.06 -7.05 1.29
N LYS A 43 -16.44 -6.19 2.25
CA LYS A 43 -15.49 -5.55 3.17
C LYS A 43 -14.72 -6.58 3.99
N LYS A 44 -15.41 -7.57 4.56
CA LYS A 44 -14.78 -8.65 5.34
C LYS A 44 -13.82 -9.49 4.50
N VAL A 45 -14.16 -9.76 3.24
CA VAL A 45 -13.26 -10.50 2.32
C VAL A 45 -12.00 -9.70 2.01
N ILE A 46 -12.13 -8.38 1.78
CA ILE A 46 -10.99 -7.49 1.55
C ILE A 46 -10.08 -7.43 2.79
N GLU A 47 -10.67 -7.29 3.97
CA GLU A 47 -9.96 -7.27 5.25
C GLU A 47 -9.23 -8.60 5.49
N LEU A 48 -9.92 -9.73 5.33
CA LEU A 48 -9.32 -11.05 5.45
C LEU A 48 -8.15 -11.27 4.47
N ASN A 49 -8.30 -10.86 3.21
CA ASN A 49 -7.22 -10.96 2.24
C ASN A 49 -6.00 -10.13 2.63
N ARG A 50 -6.24 -8.94 3.20
CA ARG A 50 -5.16 -8.09 3.73
C ARG A 50 -4.45 -8.77 4.90
N ASP A 51 -5.21 -9.29 5.85
CA ASP A 51 -4.67 -9.95 7.05
C ASP A 51 -3.88 -11.22 6.68
N LEU A 52 -4.37 -11.99 5.70
CA LEU A 52 -3.65 -13.14 5.16
C LEU A 52 -2.33 -12.73 4.50
N PHE A 53 -2.33 -11.64 3.75
CA PHE A 53 -1.11 -11.12 3.12
C PHE A 53 -0.06 -10.68 4.16
N ILE A 54 -0.50 -9.99 5.22
CA ILE A 54 0.39 -9.57 6.32
C ILE A 54 0.96 -10.80 7.03
N LEU A 55 0.11 -11.78 7.34
CA LEU A 55 0.54 -13.02 8.01
C LEU A 55 1.52 -13.83 7.14
N GLU A 56 1.28 -13.89 5.83
CA GLU A 56 2.18 -14.55 4.88
C GLU A 56 3.55 -13.83 4.85
N GLU A 57 3.58 -12.50 4.82
CA GLU A 57 4.82 -11.71 4.85
C GLU A 57 5.59 -11.93 6.16
N ASP A 58 4.90 -11.93 7.31
CA ASP A 58 5.50 -12.17 8.62
C ASP A 58 6.09 -13.59 8.77
N LEU A 59 5.46 -14.59 8.14
CA LEU A 59 5.95 -15.98 8.17
C LEU A 59 7.12 -16.20 7.21
N LEU A 60 7.10 -15.56 6.04
CA LEU A 60 8.15 -15.70 5.03
C LEU A 60 9.39 -14.86 5.36
N PHE A 61 9.20 -13.69 5.97
CA PHE A 61 10.26 -12.73 6.26
C PHE A 61 10.24 -12.32 7.75
N PRO A 62 10.63 -13.21 8.67
CA PRO A 62 10.72 -12.87 10.09
C PRO A 62 11.64 -11.67 10.31
N ALA A 63 11.29 -10.78 11.23
CA ALA A 63 12.02 -9.54 11.48
C ALA A 63 13.52 -9.73 11.77
N ASN A 64 13.90 -10.86 12.37
CA ASN A 64 15.30 -11.18 12.67
C ASN A 64 16.16 -11.47 11.42
N THR A 65 15.55 -11.85 10.30
CA THR A 65 16.27 -12.14 9.05
C THR A 65 15.83 -11.21 7.92
N GLN A 66 14.78 -10.40 8.12
CA GLN A 66 14.24 -9.54 7.09
C GLN A 66 15.27 -8.54 6.58
N PHE A 67 15.36 -8.48 5.25
CA PHE A 67 16.22 -7.57 4.51
C PHE A 67 15.43 -6.97 3.35
N ALA A 68 15.38 -5.66 3.27
CA ALA A 68 14.65 -4.95 2.23
C ALA A 68 15.52 -3.91 1.54
N VAL A 69 15.40 -3.78 0.22
CA VAL A 69 16.11 -2.77 -0.55
C VAL A 69 15.11 -1.94 -1.34
N PHE A 70 15.21 -0.63 -1.18
CA PHE A 70 14.38 0.36 -1.84
C PHE A 70 15.20 1.16 -2.86
N LEU A 71 14.52 1.70 -3.85
CA LEU A 71 15.09 2.65 -4.82
C LEU A 71 14.37 3.97 -4.72
N SER A 72 15.15 5.05 -4.64
CA SER A 72 14.69 6.42 -4.83
C SER A 72 15.43 7.08 -5.99
N LEU A 73 14.75 7.98 -6.68
CA LEU A 73 15.26 8.68 -7.84
C LEU A 73 14.95 10.18 -7.71
N ASP A 74 15.96 10.97 -7.43
CA ASP A 74 15.87 12.43 -7.41
C ASP A 74 16.75 13.00 -8.54
N THR A 75 16.38 12.63 -9.77
CA THR A 75 17.06 13.13 -10.99
C THR A 75 16.08 13.89 -11.86
N GLY A 76 16.46 15.12 -12.24
CA GLY A 76 15.65 15.96 -13.11
C GLY A 76 15.89 15.70 -14.59
N LYS A 77 17.13 15.94 -15.04
CA LYS A 77 17.47 15.96 -16.47
C LYS A 77 18.69 15.12 -16.83
N PHE A 78 19.45 14.67 -15.84
CA PHE A 78 20.75 14.05 -16.11
C PHE A 78 20.70 12.53 -16.24
N LEU A 79 19.59 11.89 -15.92
CA LEU A 79 19.45 10.45 -16.07
C LEU A 79 18.03 10.05 -16.51
N LYS A 80 17.97 9.31 -17.62
CA LYS A 80 16.82 8.50 -17.99
C LYS A 80 17.15 7.06 -17.57
N LEU A 81 16.54 6.62 -16.47
CA LEU A 81 16.77 5.29 -15.91
C LEU A 81 16.14 4.22 -16.80
N ASP A 82 16.93 3.22 -17.21
CA ASP A 82 16.47 2.08 -18.01
C ASP A 82 16.40 0.80 -17.17
N ALA A 83 17.43 0.53 -16.36
CA ALA A 83 17.49 -0.71 -15.58
C ALA A 83 18.23 -0.52 -14.26
N VAL A 84 17.80 -1.30 -13.26
CA VAL A 84 18.55 -1.47 -12.01
C VAL A 84 18.70 -2.97 -11.72
N LYS A 85 19.88 -3.38 -11.31
CA LYS A 85 20.21 -4.73 -10.91
C LYS A 85 20.84 -4.72 -9.53
N LEU A 86 20.36 -5.56 -8.64
CA LEU A 86 20.86 -5.72 -7.28
C LEU A 86 21.53 -7.07 -7.11
N LYS A 87 22.71 -7.06 -6.51
CA LYS A 87 23.41 -8.26 -6.06
C LYS A 87 23.60 -8.21 -4.56
N VAL A 88 23.50 -9.37 -3.95
CA VAL A 88 23.84 -9.61 -2.55
C VAL A 88 24.85 -10.77 -2.54
N ASP A 89 26.01 -10.58 -1.95
CA ASP A 89 27.11 -11.57 -1.90
C ASP A 89 27.47 -12.14 -3.27
N GLY A 90 27.42 -11.29 -4.31
CA GLY A 90 27.70 -11.67 -5.70
C GLY A 90 26.54 -12.32 -6.45
N GLU A 91 25.44 -12.73 -5.78
CA GLU A 91 24.25 -13.28 -6.43
C GLU A 91 23.24 -12.19 -6.82
N ILE A 92 22.63 -12.33 -8.00
CA ILE A 92 21.59 -11.39 -8.46
C ILE A 92 20.28 -11.73 -7.74
N VAL A 93 19.84 -10.83 -6.86
CA VAL A 93 18.58 -10.98 -6.11
C VAL A 93 17.41 -10.20 -6.72
N ALA A 94 17.70 -9.15 -7.48
CA ALA A 94 16.68 -8.39 -8.21
C ALA A 94 17.24 -7.81 -9.52
N SER A 95 16.39 -7.74 -10.54
CA SER A 95 16.67 -7.05 -11.79
C SER A 95 15.37 -6.45 -12.31
N HIS A 96 15.36 -5.15 -12.55
CA HIS A 96 14.16 -4.41 -12.95
C HIS A 96 14.46 -3.54 -14.17
N LEU A 97 13.56 -3.61 -15.17
CA LEU A 97 13.55 -2.72 -16.34
C LEU A 97 12.47 -1.68 -16.14
N TYR A 98 12.77 -0.42 -16.38
CA TYR A 98 11.89 0.71 -16.11
C TYR A 98 11.19 1.20 -17.37
N THR A 99 9.90 1.42 -17.23
CA THR A 99 9.11 2.15 -18.22
C THR A 99 9.16 3.64 -17.91
N GLU A 100 8.94 4.49 -18.91
CA GLU A 100 8.86 5.95 -18.71
C GLU A 100 7.84 6.37 -17.63
N ARG A 101 6.74 5.63 -17.50
CA ARG A 101 5.72 5.88 -16.50
C ARG A 101 6.24 5.65 -15.07
N GLN A 102 7.00 4.57 -14.88
CA GLN A 102 7.61 4.25 -13.58
C GLN A 102 8.69 5.27 -13.22
N VAL A 103 9.58 5.61 -14.18
CA VAL A 103 10.59 6.65 -13.98
C VAL A 103 9.96 7.99 -13.58
N LYS A 104 8.88 8.41 -14.26
CA LYS A 104 8.13 9.61 -13.88
C LYS A 104 7.51 9.55 -12.48
N ALA A 105 7.12 8.37 -12.01
CA ALA A 105 6.62 8.20 -10.65
C ALA A 105 7.75 8.35 -9.62
N LEU A 106 8.91 7.72 -9.87
CA LEU A 106 10.10 7.84 -9.03
C LEU A 106 10.58 9.28 -8.93
N GLN A 107 10.66 10.00 -10.06
CA GLN A 107 11.05 11.43 -10.11
C GLN A 107 10.08 12.36 -9.34
N ARG A 108 8.86 11.91 -9.05
CA ARG A 108 7.91 12.64 -8.20
C ARG A 108 8.01 12.28 -6.73
N GLY A 109 9.03 11.53 -6.33
CA GLY A 109 9.28 11.12 -4.95
C GLY A 109 8.66 9.77 -4.58
N ALA A 110 8.22 8.97 -5.57
CA ALA A 110 7.84 7.59 -5.27
C ALA A 110 9.09 6.78 -4.92
N MET A 111 8.96 5.85 -3.99
CA MET A 111 9.96 4.84 -3.69
C MET A 111 9.49 3.49 -4.19
N GLN A 112 10.41 2.72 -4.75
CA GLN A 112 10.14 1.35 -5.18
C GLN A 112 10.89 0.37 -4.31
N ARG A 113 10.19 -0.61 -3.75
CA ARG A 113 10.83 -1.79 -3.15
C ARG A 113 11.37 -2.69 -4.27
N LEU A 114 12.69 -2.79 -4.38
CA LEU A 114 13.37 -3.63 -5.36
C LEU A 114 13.45 -5.08 -4.91
N HIS A 115 13.69 -5.29 -3.62
CA HIS A 115 13.88 -6.62 -3.05
C HIS A 115 13.35 -6.66 -1.62
N ILE A 116 12.78 -7.78 -1.25
CA ILE A 116 12.56 -8.21 0.12
C ILE A 116 12.96 -9.68 0.22
N GLY A 117 13.69 -10.02 1.24
CA GLY A 117 14.18 -11.40 1.42
C GLY A 117 14.71 -11.61 2.82
N ASN A 118 15.29 -12.76 3.01
CA ASN A 118 15.95 -13.13 4.25
C ASN A 118 17.46 -13.06 4.07
N LEU A 119 18.12 -12.35 4.99
CA LEU A 119 19.57 -12.26 5.08
C LEU A 119 20.01 -12.68 6.46
N LYS A 120 20.97 -13.57 6.57
CA LYS A 120 21.50 -14.03 7.86
C LYS A 120 22.23 -12.90 8.57
N SER A 121 22.43 -13.02 9.87
CA SER A 121 23.31 -12.09 10.59
C SER A 121 24.76 -12.28 10.16
N GLY A 122 25.50 -11.19 10.04
CA GLY A 122 26.89 -11.15 9.63
C GLY A 122 27.18 -10.12 8.56
N GLU A 123 28.41 -10.13 8.04
CA GLU A 123 28.89 -9.22 7.01
C GLU A 123 28.40 -9.67 5.63
N HIS A 124 27.80 -8.72 4.88
CA HIS A 124 27.27 -8.95 3.53
C HIS A 124 27.65 -7.81 2.59
N GLU A 125 27.97 -8.15 1.34
CA GLU A 125 28.25 -7.21 0.27
C GLU A 125 27.01 -6.97 -0.60
N ILE A 126 26.57 -5.72 -0.65
CA ILE A 126 25.43 -5.28 -1.45
C ILE A 126 25.96 -4.43 -2.62
N THR A 127 25.69 -4.85 -3.84
CA THR A 127 26.10 -4.12 -5.04
C THR A 127 24.91 -3.77 -5.91
N ALA A 128 24.71 -2.49 -6.17
CA ALA A 128 23.70 -1.98 -7.10
C ALA A 128 24.33 -1.57 -8.42
N PHE A 129 23.75 -2.00 -9.53
CA PHE A 129 24.09 -1.56 -10.86
C PHE A 129 22.95 -0.75 -11.44
N VAL A 130 23.24 0.42 -11.97
CA VAL A 130 22.28 1.29 -12.62
C VAL A 130 22.69 1.49 -14.06
N GLU A 131 21.75 1.26 -14.97
CA GLU A 131 21.92 1.48 -16.40
C GLU A 131 20.87 2.46 -16.90
N GLY A 132 21.24 3.33 -17.82
CA GLY A 132 20.33 4.33 -18.37
C GLY A 132 21.00 5.19 -19.44
N ILE A 133 20.36 6.29 -19.76
CA ILE A 133 20.85 7.29 -20.68
C ILE A 133 21.16 8.56 -19.89
N GLY A 134 22.41 8.94 -19.89
CA GLY A 134 22.93 10.15 -19.23
C GLY A 134 22.81 11.40 -20.12
N PRO A 135 23.47 12.51 -19.72
CA PRO A 135 23.55 13.73 -20.51
C PRO A 135 24.10 13.45 -21.91
N GLU A 136 23.69 14.24 -22.90
CA GLU A 136 24.09 14.12 -24.31
C GLU A 136 23.78 12.74 -24.94
N GLU A 137 22.72 12.07 -24.44
CA GLU A 137 22.28 10.74 -24.93
C GLU A 137 23.35 9.64 -24.83
N ARG A 138 24.31 9.80 -23.93
CA ARG A 138 25.35 8.79 -23.70
C ARG A 138 24.84 7.69 -22.79
N ALA A 139 25.24 6.44 -23.10
CA ALA A 139 24.98 5.32 -22.20
C ALA A 139 25.61 5.57 -20.83
N TYR A 140 24.77 5.48 -19.79
CA TYR A 140 25.16 5.61 -18.40
C TYR A 140 25.13 4.26 -17.72
N LYS A 141 26.26 3.89 -17.13
CA LYS A 141 26.37 2.66 -16.32
C LYS A 141 27.21 2.98 -15.09
N GLN A 142 26.62 2.77 -13.93
CA GLN A 142 27.31 2.96 -12.66
C GLN A 142 27.01 1.80 -11.72
N ALA A 143 27.96 1.51 -10.83
CA ALA A 143 27.79 0.58 -9.74
C ALA A 143 28.18 1.24 -8.43
N ALA A 144 27.47 0.91 -7.37
CA ALA A 144 27.82 1.23 -6.00
C ALA A 144 27.82 -0.06 -5.19
N THR A 145 28.77 -0.16 -4.26
CA THR A 145 28.88 -1.30 -3.35
C THR A 145 28.92 -0.77 -1.92
N LEU A 146 28.20 -1.44 -1.03
CA LEU A 146 28.19 -1.21 0.41
C LEU A 146 28.35 -2.55 1.11
N THR A 147 29.25 -2.60 2.09
CA THR A 147 29.34 -3.73 3.02
C THR A 147 28.58 -3.37 4.28
N ILE A 148 27.65 -4.21 4.68
CA ILE A 148 26.83 -4.05 5.89
C ILE A 148 27.13 -5.16 6.87
N ASP A 149 26.99 -4.89 8.17
CA ASP A 149 27.00 -5.90 9.21
C ASP A 149 25.57 -6.12 9.73
N LYS A 150 24.88 -7.10 9.13
CA LYS A 150 23.50 -7.43 9.46
C LYS A 150 23.38 -7.97 10.87
N GLY A 151 22.74 -7.20 11.75
CA GLY A 151 22.39 -7.62 13.09
C GLY A 151 21.19 -8.59 13.16
N THR A 152 20.58 -8.66 14.35
CA THR A 152 19.38 -9.49 14.60
C THR A 152 18.06 -8.74 14.35
N GLY A 153 18.11 -7.49 13.90
CA GLY A 153 16.94 -6.69 13.53
C GLY A 153 16.62 -6.77 12.04
N THR A 154 15.52 -6.13 11.63
CA THR A 154 15.24 -5.86 10.21
C THR A 154 16.29 -4.91 9.65
N GLU A 155 16.75 -5.19 8.43
CA GLU A 155 17.70 -4.32 7.72
C GLU A 155 17.03 -3.72 6.50
N ALA A 156 17.14 -2.40 6.34
CA ALA A 156 16.60 -1.71 5.18
C ALA A 156 17.65 -0.81 4.53
N LEU A 157 17.82 -0.94 3.23
CA LEU A 157 18.74 -0.13 2.44
C LEU A 157 17.99 0.69 1.40
N GLU A 158 18.51 1.86 1.11
CA GLU A 158 18.06 2.71 0.03
C GLU A 158 19.16 2.85 -1.03
N ILE A 159 18.85 2.46 -2.26
CA ILE A 159 19.63 2.83 -3.45
C ILE A 159 19.14 4.21 -3.86
N ARG A 160 19.98 5.20 -3.65
CA ARG A 160 19.67 6.60 -3.93
C ARG A 160 20.38 7.06 -5.18
N ILE A 161 19.60 7.54 -6.16
CA ILE A 161 20.13 8.13 -7.39
C ILE A 161 19.76 9.61 -7.40
N GLN A 162 20.74 10.49 -7.39
CA GLN A 162 20.56 11.95 -7.32
C GLN A 162 21.37 12.68 -8.39
N ASP A 163 20.84 13.80 -8.87
CA ASP A 163 21.60 14.70 -9.73
C ASP A 163 22.63 15.48 -8.90
N GLN A 164 23.89 15.35 -9.27
CA GLN A 164 24.97 16.12 -8.66
C GLN A 164 25.24 17.38 -9.48
N SER A 165 24.79 18.52 -8.97
CA SER A 165 24.90 19.81 -9.67
C SER A 165 26.34 20.24 -9.95
N SER A 166 27.31 19.78 -9.13
CA SER A 166 28.73 20.12 -9.27
C SER A 166 29.42 19.42 -10.43
N THR A 167 28.97 18.21 -10.79
CA THR A 167 29.58 17.38 -11.83
C THR A 167 28.69 17.25 -13.08
N TYR A 168 27.44 17.72 -13.01
CA TYR A 168 26.42 17.52 -14.04
C TYR A 168 26.19 16.05 -14.40
N GLN A 169 26.44 15.16 -13.44
CA GLN A 169 26.26 13.72 -13.58
C GLN A 169 25.43 13.18 -12.43
N PRO A 170 24.66 12.11 -12.65
CA PRO A 170 23.96 11.45 -11.56
C PRO A 170 24.96 10.76 -10.63
N SER A 171 24.71 10.81 -9.32
CA SER A 171 25.41 10.02 -8.31
C SER A 171 24.56 8.83 -7.90
N LEU A 172 25.21 7.72 -7.60
CA LEU A 172 24.62 6.50 -7.10
C LEU A 172 25.22 6.18 -5.73
N GLU A 173 24.36 6.06 -4.73
CA GLU A 173 24.75 5.73 -3.36
C GLU A 173 23.84 4.64 -2.81
N ILE A 174 24.37 3.81 -1.91
CA ILE A 174 23.61 2.87 -1.09
C ILE A 174 23.69 3.36 0.34
N VAL A 175 22.54 3.55 0.99
CA VAL A 175 22.45 4.12 2.33
C VAL A 175 21.64 3.18 3.22
N GLU A 176 22.08 2.96 4.45
CA GLU A 176 21.31 2.25 5.47
C GLU A 176 20.19 3.15 5.99
N TRP A 177 19.02 2.57 6.19
CA TRP A 177 17.89 3.24 6.85
C TRP A 177 17.92 2.92 8.35
N GLU A 178 18.16 3.96 9.14
CA GLU A 178 18.05 3.92 10.59
C GLU A 178 16.59 4.09 11.08
#